data_10d4d501021e24086b48a42c1dec4bbc
#
_entry.id   10d4d501021e24086b48a42c1dec4bbc
#
_cell.length_a   1.000
_cell.length_b   1.000
_cell.length_c   1.000
_cell.angle_alpha   90.00
_cell.angle_beta   90.00
_cell.angle_gamma   90.00
#
_symmetry.space_group_name_H-M   'P 1'
#
loop_
_entity.id
_entity.type
_entity.pdbx_description
1 polymer ?
#
loop_
_entity_poly.entity_id
_entity_poly.type
_entity_poly.pdbx_seq_one_letter_code
_entity_poly.pdbx_strand_id
1 'polypeptide(L)'
;MAKMNGMNANYKEVAGVLRTFEGNKAFARQVLEKMVASGSKRTFNSVNATLAAMAGKGYVDKAKAVFNDKMLTCYTLTDAGIAELDKPEETKEDAE
;
A
#
# COMPACT_ATOMS: atom_id res chain seq x y z
N MET A 1 7.82 20.82 9.57
CA MET A 1 7.53 20.21 9.52
C MET A 1 6.97 19.46 9.33
N ALA A 2 6.91 19.04 9.35
CA ALA A 2 6.50 18.26 9.10
C ALA A 2 5.74 17.61 9.28
N LYS A 3 5.15 17.24 9.08
CA LYS A 3 4.46 16.54 9.28
C LYS A 3 4.31 15.50 8.92
N MET A 4 4.33 14.86 9.09
CA MET A 4 4.22 13.90 8.82
C MET A 4 3.25 12.95 9.09
N ASN A 5 2.20 12.94 9.14
CA ASN A 5 1.10 12.13 9.43
C ASN A 5 0.49 11.49 8.26
N GLY A 6 0.88 11.59 7.14
CA GLY A 6 0.29 10.98 5.96
C GLY A 6 1.12 9.81 5.50
N MET A 7 0.80 9.31 4.32
CA MET A 7 1.57 8.26 3.70
C MET A 7 2.88 8.81 3.18
N ASN A 8 3.97 8.10 3.45
CA ASN A 8 5.23 8.45 2.83
C ASN A 8 5.24 7.89 1.39
N ALA A 9 6.33 8.11 0.67
CA ALA A 9 6.40 7.71 -0.73
C ALA A 9 6.23 6.20 -0.91
N ASN A 10 6.79 5.41 0.01
CA ASN A 10 6.66 3.95 -0.08
C ASN A 10 5.21 3.52 0.09
N TYR A 11 4.53 4.12 1.04
CA TYR A 11 3.13 3.78 1.29
C TYR A 11 2.27 4.20 0.10
N LYS A 12 2.53 5.36 -0.47
CA LYS A 12 1.76 5.83 -1.61
C LYS A 12 1.93 4.94 -2.81
N GLU A 13 3.15 4.46 -3.03
CA GLU A 13 3.42 3.57 -4.14
C GLU A 13 2.61 2.28 -4.00
N VAL A 14 2.65 1.66 -2.82
CA VAL A 14 1.93 0.41 -2.59
C VAL A 14 0.43 0.65 -2.63
N ALA A 15 -0.05 1.72 -2.01
CA ALA A 15 -1.47 2.04 -2.01
C ALA A 15 -1.98 2.29 -3.42
N GLY A 16 -1.19 2.99 -4.24
CA GLY A 16 -1.56 3.23 -5.62
C GLY A 16 -1.72 1.95 -6.41
N VAL A 17 -0.85 0.98 -6.14
CA VAL A 17 -0.97 -0.33 -6.79
C VAL A 17 -2.23 -1.04 -6.32
N LEU A 18 -2.52 -1.00 -5.01
CA LEU A 18 -3.74 -1.62 -4.49
C LEU A 18 -5.00 -1.06 -5.14
N ARG A 19 -5.02 0.24 -5.42
CA ARG A 19 -6.17 0.86 -6.06
C ARG A 19 -6.43 0.33 -7.46
N THR A 20 -5.44 -0.25 -8.10
CA THR A 20 -5.62 -0.79 -9.44
C THR A 20 -6.28 -2.16 -9.44
N PHE A 21 -6.40 -2.80 -8.28
CA PHE A 21 -7.07 -4.09 -8.18
C PHE A 21 -8.55 -3.87 -7.87
N GLU A 22 -9.36 -4.82 -8.32
CA GLU A 22 -10.77 -4.76 -8.05
C GLU A 22 -11.02 -4.85 -6.55
N GLY A 23 -11.88 -3.99 -6.01
CA GLY A 23 -12.13 -3.94 -4.58
C GLY A 23 -11.01 -3.35 -3.77
N ASN A 24 -10.00 -2.77 -4.43
CA ASN A 24 -8.85 -2.15 -3.76
C ASN A 24 -8.13 -3.12 -2.85
N LYS A 25 -8.07 -4.39 -3.23
CA LYS A 25 -7.45 -5.40 -2.39
C LYS A 25 -6.61 -6.34 -3.21
N ALA A 26 -5.59 -6.88 -2.59
CA ALA A 26 -4.69 -7.84 -3.22
C ALA A 26 -3.82 -8.49 -2.16
N PHE A 27 -3.20 -9.59 -2.55
CA PHE A 27 -2.19 -10.22 -1.71
C PHE A 27 -0.86 -9.53 -1.98
N ALA A 28 0.05 -9.61 -0.99
CA ALA A 28 1.36 -8.97 -1.14
C ALA A 28 2.06 -9.43 -2.42
N ARG A 29 1.92 -10.71 -2.75
CA ARG A 29 2.55 -11.24 -3.96
C ARG A 29 2.02 -10.57 -5.21
N GLN A 30 0.70 -10.35 -5.27
CA GLN A 30 0.10 -9.70 -6.43
C GLN A 30 0.58 -8.26 -6.56
N VAL A 31 0.70 -7.57 -5.42
CA VAL A 31 1.21 -6.20 -5.43
C VAL A 31 2.64 -6.19 -5.96
N LEU A 32 3.46 -7.11 -5.46
CA LEU A 32 4.85 -7.19 -5.90
C LEU A 32 4.93 -7.44 -7.40
N GLU A 33 4.16 -8.40 -7.89
CA GLU A 33 4.19 -8.74 -9.31
C GLU A 33 3.85 -7.54 -10.18
N LYS A 34 2.84 -6.79 -9.76
CA LYS A 34 2.45 -5.62 -10.53
C LYS A 34 3.51 -4.53 -10.48
N MET A 35 4.13 -4.34 -9.33
CA MET A 35 5.18 -3.34 -9.19
C MET A 35 6.40 -3.71 -10.03
N VAL A 36 6.79 -4.98 -10.02
CA VAL A 36 7.92 -5.44 -10.82
C VAL A 36 7.61 -5.27 -12.31
N ALA A 37 6.38 -5.57 -12.72
CA ALA A 37 5.98 -5.38 -14.10
C ALA A 37 6.08 -3.91 -14.52
N SER A 38 5.98 -3.00 -13.57
CA SER A 38 6.10 -1.56 -13.84
C SER A 38 7.53 -1.06 -13.72
N GLY A 39 8.48 -1.94 -13.46
CA GLY A 39 9.88 -1.56 -13.38
C GLY A 39 10.42 -1.36 -11.98
N SER A 40 9.64 -1.65 -10.97
CA SER A 40 10.09 -1.51 -9.59
C SER A 40 11.11 -2.60 -9.26
N LYS A 41 12.05 -2.27 -8.39
CA LYS A 41 13.05 -3.23 -7.93
C LYS A 41 12.78 -3.71 -6.52
N ARG A 42 11.57 -3.53 -6.02
CA ARG A 42 11.24 -3.95 -4.68
C ARG A 42 11.24 -5.47 -4.55
N THR A 43 11.53 -5.93 -3.35
CA THR A 43 11.49 -7.36 -3.04
C THR A 43 10.17 -7.67 -2.35
N PHE A 44 9.87 -8.97 -2.24
CA PHE A 44 8.69 -9.41 -1.52
C PHE A 44 8.73 -8.95 -0.06
N ASN A 45 9.89 -9.06 0.58
CA ASN A 45 10.02 -8.64 1.97
C ASN A 45 9.72 -7.15 2.12
N SER A 46 10.19 -6.34 1.19
CA SER A 46 9.95 -4.90 1.23
C SER A 46 8.46 -4.58 1.10
N VAL A 47 7.79 -5.20 0.13
CA VAL A 47 6.36 -4.96 -0.08
C VAL A 47 5.56 -5.44 1.12
N ASN A 48 5.87 -6.64 1.61
CA ASN A 48 5.15 -7.20 2.73
C ASN A 48 5.33 -6.35 4.00
N ALA A 49 6.55 -5.87 4.24
CA ALA A 49 6.80 -5.01 5.39
C ALA A 49 6.04 -3.69 5.28
N THR A 50 5.98 -3.13 4.07
CA THR A 50 5.25 -1.89 3.85
C THR A 50 3.76 -2.09 4.11
N LEU A 51 3.20 -3.18 3.59
CA LEU A 51 1.78 -3.47 3.80
C LEU A 51 1.48 -3.71 5.28
N ALA A 52 2.36 -4.40 6.00
CA ALA A 52 2.19 -4.62 7.43
C ALA A 52 2.21 -3.31 8.19
N ALA A 53 3.11 -2.40 7.83
CA ALA A 53 3.18 -1.10 8.46
C ALA A 53 1.93 -0.28 8.18
N MET A 54 1.42 -0.35 6.95
CA MET A 54 0.20 0.36 6.58
C MET A 54 -1.00 -0.18 7.37
N ALA A 55 -1.02 -1.50 7.60
CA ALA A 55 -2.08 -2.09 8.41
C ALA A 55 -2.03 -1.57 9.84
N GLY A 56 -0.83 -1.42 10.38
CA GLY A 56 -0.66 -0.87 11.72
C GLY A 56 -1.14 0.58 11.84
N LYS A 57 -1.12 1.31 10.72
CA LYS A 57 -1.57 2.70 10.71
C LYS A 57 -3.02 2.85 10.27
N GLY A 58 -3.69 1.75 9.95
CA GLY A 58 -5.08 1.80 9.54
C GLY A 58 -5.32 2.14 8.08
N TYR A 59 -4.28 2.17 7.27
CA TYR A 59 -4.43 2.47 5.86
C TYR A 59 -4.91 1.26 5.07
N VAL A 60 -4.63 0.06 5.54
CA VAL A 60 -5.16 -1.16 4.94
C VAL A 60 -5.65 -2.08 6.04
N ASP A 61 -6.61 -2.94 5.67
CA ASP A 61 -7.07 -4.00 6.55
C ASP A 61 -6.44 -5.31 6.11
N LYS A 62 -6.21 -6.19 7.07
CA LYS A 62 -5.68 -7.52 6.80
C LYS A 62 -6.75 -8.56 7.03
N ALA A 63 -6.83 -9.54 6.16
CA ALA A 63 -7.74 -10.67 6.36
C ALA A 63 -7.13 -11.88 5.68
N LYS A 64 -7.43 -13.06 6.22
CA LYS A 64 -6.98 -14.28 5.58
C LYS A 64 -7.92 -14.64 4.44
N ALA A 65 -7.34 -15.08 3.34
CA ALA A 65 -8.12 -15.50 2.18
C ALA A 65 -7.35 -16.58 1.45
N VAL A 66 -8.05 -17.36 0.66
CA VAL A 66 -7.44 -18.45 -0.09
C VAL A 66 -6.97 -17.90 -1.44
N PHE A 67 -5.73 -18.21 -1.79
CA PHE A 67 -5.16 -17.85 -3.08
C PHE A 67 -4.31 -19.02 -3.55
N ASN A 68 -4.68 -19.62 -4.67
CA ASN A 68 -3.99 -20.80 -5.22
C ASN A 68 -3.90 -21.91 -4.18
N ASP A 69 -5.04 -22.18 -3.54
CA ASP A 69 -5.15 -23.26 -2.54
C ASP A 69 -4.34 -23.02 -1.28
N LYS A 70 -3.85 -21.81 -1.06
CA LYS A 70 -3.10 -21.45 0.13
C LYS A 70 -3.80 -20.33 0.87
N MET A 71 -3.75 -20.40 2.20
CA MET A 71 -4.30 -19.33 3.02
C MET A 71 -3.25 -18.25 3.17
N LEU A 72 -3.52 -17.08 2.61
CA LEU A 72 -2.59 -15.96 2.63
C LEU A 72 -3.29 -14.73 3.20
N THR A 73 -2.50 -13.73 3.56
CA THR A 73 -3.06 -12.48 4.04
C THR A 73 -3.40 -11.58 2.85
N CYS A 74 -4.66 -11.17 2.78
CA CYS A 74 -5.12 -10.24 1.76
C CYS A 74 -5.18 -8.85 2.40
N TYR A 75 -4.70 -7.86 1.70
CA TYR A 75 -4.69 -6.47 2.17
C TYR A 75 -5.69 -5.66 1.37
N THR A 76 -6.57 -4.94 2.06
CA THR A 76 -7.59 -4.10 1.44
C THR A 76 -7.36 -2.65 1.84
N LEU A 77 -7.28 -1.77 0.86
CA LEU A 77 -7.11 -0.35 1.13
C LEU A 77 -8.37 0.18 1.82
N THR A 78 -8.20 0.82 2.98
CA THR A 78 -9.33 1.35 3.74
C THR A 78 -9.71 2.73 3.24
N ASP A 79 -10.86 3.22 3.72
CA ASP A 79 -11.25 4.59 3.41
C ASP A 79 -10.19 5.59 3.89
N ALA A 80 -9.60 5.33 5.05
CA ALA A 80 -8.53 6.20 5.55
C ALA A 80 -7.32 6.15 4.60
N GLY A 81 -6.99 4.95 4.10
CA GLY A 81 -5.90 4.82 3.15
C GLY A 81 -6.17 5.56 1.85
N ILE A 82 -7.40 5.45 1.34
CA ILE A 82 -7.78 6.13 0.12
C ILE A 82 -7.70 7.64 0.32
N ALA A 83 -8.19 8.12 1.46
CA ALA A 83 -8.17 9.56 1.74
C ALA A 83 -6.75 10.09 1.78
N GLU A 84 -5.83 9.35 2.42
CA GLU A 84 -4.44 9.77 2.47
C GLU A 84 -3.78 9.74 1.10
N LEU A 85 -4.12 8.72 0.31
CA LEU A 85 -3.57 8.59 -1.03
C LEU A 85 -4.01 9.76 -1.92
N ASP A 86 -5.25 10.21 -1.75
CA ASP A 86 -5.79 11.28 -2.58
C ASP A 86 -5.41 12.68 -2.10
N LYS A 87 -4.76 12.81 -0.95
CA LYS A 87 -4.33 14.13 -0.50
C LYS A 87 -3.29 14.68 -1.44
N PRO A 88 -3.37 15.98 -1.73
CA PRO A 88 -2.32 16.57 -2.56
C PRO A 88 -0.99 16.53 -1.83
N GLU A 89 0.05 16.41 -2.61
CA GLU A 89 1.36 16.44 -2.09
C GLU A 89 1.69 17.82 -1.73
N GLU A 90 1.79 18.19 -0.53
CA GLU A 90 2.13 19.47 -0.25
C GLU A 90 3.36 19.62 0.30
N THR A 91 3.89 19.18 0.34
CA THR A 91 4.93 19.34 0.90
C THR A 91 5.91 19.88 0.50
N LYS A 92 5.75 20.26 0.10
CA LYS A 92 6.56 20.63 -0.25
C LYS A 92 6.95 21.59 0.14
N GLU A 93 6.45 21.78 0.49
CA GLU A 93 6.51 22.45 0.73
C GLU A 93 7.02 22.85 1.39
N ASP A 94 6.92 22.76 1.65
CA ASP A 94 7.24 23.00 2.19
C ASP A 94 7.98 23.36 2.58
N ALA A 95 8.07 23.44 2.46
CA ALA A 95 8.59 23.60 2.65
C ALA A 95 9.09 24.14 3.07
N GLU A 96 9.00 24.50 3.25
CA GLU A 96 9.26 24.78 3.51
C GLU A 96 9.61 25.01 3.78
#